data_56cc1a02f2134b3c58c2e84ed1017827
#
_entry.id   56cc1a02f2134b3c58c2e84ed1017827
#
_cell.length_a   1.000
_cell.length_b   1.000
_cell.length_c   1.000
_cell.angle_alpha   90.00
_cell.angle_beta   90.00
_cell.angle_gamma   90.00
#
_symmetry.space_group_name_H-M   'P 1'
#
loop_
_entity.id
_entity.type
_entity.pdbx_description
1 polymer ?
#
loop_
_entity_poly.entity_id
_entity_poly.type
_entity_poly.pdbx_seq_one_letter_code
_entity_poly.pdbx_strand_id
1 'polypeptide(L)'
;RQVGQLAPDSLTIHSLVIKRASRLRSVLEEQGALGETEQIRGRRMEQMLARGEQFAGEQGYLPYYMYRQKNSAGHAGSGGQENIGYAKPGSECLYNILIMEEMQSIVALGAGASTKKYHSDRGQVSRIENVKSVTDYISRVDEMIERKRHALER
;
A
#
# COMPACT_ATOMS: atom_id res chain seq x y z
N ARG A 1 -1.57 7.34 -21.98
CA ARG A 1 -2.04 6.84 -23.30
C ARG A 1 -1.88 5.33 -23.40
N GLN A 2 -0.71 4.74 -23.09
CA GLN A 2 -0.50 3.28 -23.15
C GLN A 2 -1.45 2.48 -22.26
N VAL A 3 -1.68 2.92 -21.02
CA VAL A 3 -2.64 2.28 -20.10
C VAL A 3 -4.06 2.29 -20.66
N GLY A 4 -4.47 3.41 -21.30
CA GLY A 4 -5.79 3.49 -21.94
C GLY A 4 -5.97 2.51 -23.11
N GLN A 5 -4.89 2.19 -23.84
CA GLN A 5 -4.94 1.21 -24.94
C GLN A 5 -5.14 -0.23 -24.42
N LEU A 6 -4.71 -0.53 -23.18
CA LEU A 6 -4.93 -1.83 -22.54
C LEU A 6 -6.37 -1.99 -22.04
N ALA A 7 -7.10 -0.89 -21.90
CA ALA A 7 -8.50 -0.84 -21.43
C ALA A 7 -8.78 -1.73 -20.21
N PRO A 8 -7.98 -1.66 -19.12
CA PRO A 8 -8.17 -2.50 -17.94
C PRO A 8 -9.54 -2.26 -17.32
N ASP A 9 -10.04 -3.21 -16.53
CA ASP A 9 -11.30 -3.03 -15.79
C ASP A 9 -11.11 -2.24 -14.48
N SER A 10 -9.91 -2.29 -13.93
CA SER A 10 -9.52 -1.49 -12.77
C SER A 10 -8.06 -1.08 -12.85
N LEU A 11 -7.69 -0.03 -12.13
CA LEU A 11 -6.32 0.45 -11.99
C LEU A 11 -6.09 1.02 -10.59
N THR A 12 -4.86 0.97 -10.12
CA THR A 12 -4.48 1.63 -8.88
C THR A 12 -3.33 2.57 -9.14
N ILE A 13 -3.48 3.80 -8.68
CA ILE A 13 -2.42 4.82 -8.73
C ILE A 13 -1.70 4.81 -7.39
N HIS A 14 -0.42 4.42 -7.41
CA HIS A 14 0.43 4.38 -6.23
C HIS A 14 1.41 5.55 -6.21
N SER A 15 1.44 6.26 -5.10
CA SER A 15 2.49 7.22 -4.80
C SER A 15 3.73 6.49 -4.30
N LEU A 16 4.87 6.70 -4.99
CA LEU A 16 6.13 6.08 -4.60
C LEU A 16 6.76 6.81 -3.41
N VAL A 17 6.93 6.10 -2.31
CA VAL A 17 7.68 6.58 -1.14
C VAL A 17 9.07 5.96 -1.10
N ILE A 18 10.09 6.80 -1.17
CA ILE A 18 11.49 6.38 -1.08
C ILE A 18 11.89 6.27 0.38
N LYS A 19 11.94 5.04 0.91
CA LYS A 19 12.35 4.77 2.29
C LYS A 19 13.85 5.00 2.48
N ARG A 20 14.25 5.48 3.69
CA ARG A 20 15.66 5.79 4.02
C ARG A 20 16.64 4.65 3.74
N ALA A 21 16.26 3.42 4.07
CA ALA A 21 17.10 2.24 3.92
C ALA A 21 16.85 1.50 2.58
N SER A 22 16.22 2.15 1.58
CA SER A 22 15.97 1.48 0.31
C SER A 22 17.17 1.63 -0.62
N ARG A 23 17.50 0.56 -1.35
CA ARG A 23 18.52 0.59 -2.41
C ARG A 23 18.23 1.66 -3.46
N LEU A 24 16.95 1.91 -3.76
CA LEU A 24 16.53 2.97 -4.68
C LEU A 24 17.03 4.34 -4.22
N ARG A 25 17.01 4.62 -2.92
CA ARG A 25 17.51 5.87 -2.37
C ARG A 25 19.01 6.05 -2.66
N SER A 26 19.81 5.02 -2.37
CA SER A 26 21.27 5.06 -2.63
C SER A 26 21.57 5.29 -4.12
N VAL A 27 20.85 4.60 -5.02
CA VAL A 27 21.01 4.78 -6.46
C VAL A 27 20.66 6.22 -6.90
N LEU A 28 19.58 6.79 -6.36
CA LEU A 28 19.17 8.16 -6.68
C LEU A 28 20.15 9.21 -6.10
N GLU A 29 20.75 8.94 -4.94
CA GLU A 29 21.80 9.77 -4.34
C GLU A 29 23.06 9.76 -5.22
N GLU A 30 23.52 8.59 -5.66
CA GLU A 30 24.67 8.42 -6.56
C GLU A 30 24.46 9.12 -7.91
N GLN A 31 23.23 9.13 -8.41
CA GLN A 31 22.88 9.78 -9.69
C GLN A 31 22.60 11.30 -9.54
N GLY A 32 22.68 11.85 -8.32
CA GLY A 32 22.32 13.25 -8.06
C GLY A 32 20.83 13.57 -8.28
N ALA A 33 19.99 12.54 -8.43
CA ALA A 33 18.58 12.70 -8.75
C ALA A 33 17.72 13.14 -7.53
N LEU A 34 18.28 13.20 -6.32
CA LEU A 34 17.62 13.73 -5.13
C LEU A 34 17.80 15.25 -4.95
N GLY A 35 18.50 15.93 -5.89
CA GLY A 35 18.79 17.36 -5.81
C GLY A 35 17.59 18.30 -6.01
N GLU A 36 16.42 17.79 -6.37
CA GLU A 36 15.21 18.62 -6.46
C GLU A 36 14.71 19.00 -5.06
N THR A 37 14.32 20.27 -4.91
CA THR A 37 13.71 20.74 -3.69
C THR A 37 12.39 19.98 -3.42
N GLU A 38 12.08 19.78 -2.15
CA GLU A 38 10.87 19.10 -1.70
C GLU A 38 9.59 19.71 -2.31
N GLN A 39 9.58 21.04 -2.48
CA GLN A 39 8.47 21.76 -3.09
C GLN A 39 8.28 21.42 -4.58
N ILE A 40 9.36 21.30 -5.36
CA ILE A 40 9.28 20.93 -6.79
C ILE A 40 8.74 19.49 -6.92
N ARG A 41 9.24 18.60 -6.07
CA ARG A 41 8.80 17.20 -6.01
C ARG A 41 7.34 17.07 -5.63
N GLY A 42 6.90 17.84 -4.64
CA GLY A 42 5.50 17.89 -4.20
C GLY A 42 4.56 18.33 -5.31
N ARG A 43 4.85 19.46 -5.98
CA ARG A 43 4.05 19.96 -7.12
C ARG A 43 3.98 18.97 -8.27
N ARG A 44 5.09 18.30 -8.60
CA ARG A 44 5.11 17.27 -9.65
C ARG A 44 4.22 16.08 -9.28
N MET A 45 4.27 15.64 -8.02
CA MET A 45 3.40 14.57 -7.52
C MET A 45 1.92 14.95 -7.62
N GLU A 46 1.55 16.15 -7.19
CA GLU A 46 0.17 16.66 -7.30
C GLU A 46 -0.31 16.69 -8.76
N GLN A 47 0.53 17.17 -9.68
CA GLN A 47 0.21 17.16 -11.11
C GLN A 47 0.04 15.75 -11.67
N MET A 48 0.87 14.80 -11.24
CA MET A 48 0.75 13.39 -11.66
C MET A 48 -0.53 12.75 -11.13
N LEU A 49 -0.89 13.00 -9.86
CA LEU A 49 -2.12 12.50 -9.27
C LEU A 49 -3.36 13.10 -9.95
N ALA A 50 -3.38 14.42 -10.15
CA ALA A 50 -4.47 15.11 -10.86
C ALA A 50 -4.63 14.59 -12.30
N ARG A 51 -3.52 14.32 -13.00
CA ARG A 51 -3.58 13.72 -14.34
C ARG A 51 -4.10 12.28 -14.32
N GLY A 52 -3.76 11.52 -13.27
CA GLY A 52 -4.29 10.17 -13.06
C GLY A 52 -5.79 10.16 -12.82
N GLU A 53 -6.27 11.05 -11.96
CA GLU A 53 -7.69 11.25 -11.66
C GLU A 53 -8.48 11.68 -12.91
N GLN A 54 -7.97 12.68 -13.63
CA GLN A 54 -8.56 13.11 -14.89
C GLN A 54 -8.68 11.96 -15.89
N PHE A 55 -7.60 11.18 -16.07
CA PHE A 55 -7.61 10.01 -16.95
C PHE A 55 -8.65 8.98 -16.51
N ALA A 56 -8.74 8.68 -15.21
CA ALA A 56 -9.73 7.75 -14.69
C ALA A 56 -11.16 8.22 -15.01
N GLY A 57 -11.47 9.49 -14.77
CA GLY A 57 -12.78 10.09 -15.10
C GLY A 57 -13.09 10.06 -16.60
N GLU A 58 -12.12 10.43 -17.48
CA GLU A 58 -12.26 10.37 -18.94
C GLU A 58 -12.58 8.95 -19.46
N GLN A 59 -12.12 7.91 -18.74
CA GLN A 59 -12.33 6.50 -19.10
C GLN A 59 -13.52 5.85 -18.37
N GLY A 60 -14.28 6.61 -17.59
CA GLY A 60 -15.45 6.12 -16.86
C GLY A 60 -15.13 5.25 -15.64
N TYR A 61 -13.90 5.35 -15.11
CA TYR A 61 -13.56 4.72 -13.83
C TYR A 61 -14.03 5.57 -12.66
N LEU A 62 -14.49 4.91 -11.60
CA LEU A 62 -14.84 5.54 -10.33
C LEU A 62 -13.83 5.14 -9.25
N PRO A 63 -13.47 6.06 -8.33
CA PRO A 63 -12.67 5.71 -7.18
C PRO A 63 -13.49 4.81 -6.25
N TYR A 64 -12.90 3.70 -5.77
CA TYR A 64 -13.59 2.76 -4.89
C TYR A 64 -12.84 2.43 -3.61
N TYR A 65 -11.53 2.71 -3.54
CA TYR A 65 -10.78 2.67 -2.29
C TYR A 65 -9.65 3.68 -2.28
N MET A 66 -9.27 4.12 -1.08
CA MET A 66 -8.17 5.03 -0.85
C MET A 66 -7.34 4.58 0.35
N TYR A 67 -6.04 4.42 0.16
CA TYR A 67 -5.10 4.11 1.23
C TYR A 67 -4.17 5.29 1.47
N ARG A 68 -4.28 5.91 2.67
CA ARG A 68 -3.39 6.99 3.10
C ARG A 68 -2.15 6.41 3.79
N GLN A 69 -0.97 6.70 3.26
CA GLN A 69 0.28 6.32 3.90
C GLN A 69 0.56 7.22 5.12
N LYS A 70 0.54 6.61 6.31
CA LYS A 70 0.68 7.33 7.59
C LYS A 70 2.07 7.93 7.87
N ASN A 71 3.11 7.65 7.09
CA ASN A 71 4.49 8.10 7.36
C ASN A 71 5.25 8.43 6.08
N SER A 72 4.78 9.38 5.30
CA SER A 72 5.66 10.08 4.36
C SER A 72 6.51 11.07 5.18
N ALA A 73 7.66 10.61 5.70
CA ALA A 73 8.60 11.47 6.39
C ALA A 73 9.08 12.55 5.43
N GLY A 74 8.71 13.79 5.68
CA GLY A 74 9.19 14.96 4.95
C GLY A 74 8.12 15.97 4.51
N HIS A 75 6.85 15.80 4.80
CA HIS A 75 5.82 16.76 4.37
C HIS A 75 5.05 17.32 5.57
N ALA A 76 5.66 18.29 6.24
CA ALA A 76 4.91 19.24 7.04
C ALA A 76 4.15 20.16 6.05
N GLY A 77 2.90 19.82 5.71
CA GLY A 77 2.02 20.74 4.97
C GLY A 77 1.25 20.21 3.76
N SER A 78 1.61 19.10 3.15
CA SER A 78 0.82 18.49 2.09
C SER A 78 0.20 17.19 2.59
N GLY A 79 -1.11 17.02 2.40
CA GLY A 79 -1.87 15.83 2.78
C GLY A 79 -1.14 14.57 2.35
N GLY A 80 -1.10 13.54 3.23
CA GLY A 80 -0.32 12.32 3.02
C GLY A 80 -0.57 11.74 1.63
N GLN A 81 0.48 11.15 1.05
CA GLN A 81 0.39 10.52 -0.26
C GLN A 81 -0.62 9.37 -0.20
N GLU A 82 -1.56 9.36 -1.12
CA GLU A 82 -2.66 8.42 -1.16
C GLU A 82 -2.50 7.46 -2.34
N ASN A 83 -2.76 6.18 -2.11
CA ASN A 83 -2.93 5.21 -3.18
C ASN A 83 -4.43 5.09 -3.44
N ILE A 84 -4.85 5.37 -4.66
CA ILE A 84 -6.26 5.38 -5.03
C ILE A 84 -6.53 4.26 -6.03
N GLY A 85 -7.50 3.41 -5.72
CA GLY A 85 -8.03 2.41 -6.62
C GLY A 85 -9.24 2.95 -7.37
N TYR A 86 -9.21 2.81 -8.69
CA TYR A 86 -10.27 3.18 -9.61
C TYR A 86 -10.74 1.94 -10.36
N ALA A 87 -12.05 1.80 -10.59
CA ALA A 87 -12.62 0.68 -11.33
C ALA A 87 -13.81 1.14 -12.20
N LYS A 88 -14.07 0.42 -13.26
CA LYS A 88 -15.37 0.50 -13.93
C LYS A 88 -16.46 0.01 -12.98
N PRO A 89 -17.68 0.58 -13.00
CA PRO A 89 -18.77 0.09 -12.17
C PRO A 89 -18.96 -1.42 -12.30
N GLY A 90 -18.95 -2.12 -11.16
CA GLY A 90 -19.08 -3.59 -11.11
C GLY A 90 -17.77 -4.36 -11.29
N SER A 91 -16.63 -3.67 -11.45
CA SER A 91 -15.28 -4.27 -11.56
C SER A 91 -14.38 -3.94 -10.37
N GLU A 92 -14.97 -3.51 -9.27
CA GLU A 92 -14.26 -3.21 -8.02
C GLU A 92 -13.63 -4.49 -7.43
N CYS A 93 -12.38 -4.41 -7.01
CA CYS A 93 -11.71 -5.54 -6.36
C CYS A 93 -12.22 -5.73 -4.93
N LEU A 94 -13.07 -6.73 -4.73
CA LEU A 94 -13.65 -7.06 -3.42
C LEU A 94 -12.57 -7.28 -2.34
N TYR A 95 -11.45 -7.89 -2.69
CA TYR A 95 -10.32 -8.09 -1.78
C TYR A 95 -9.79 -6.76 -1.22
N ASN A 96 -9.64 -5.74 -2.08
CA ASN A 96 -9.18 -4.42 -1.65
C ASN A 96 -10.18 -3.76 -0.69
N ILE A 97 -11.48 -3.89 -0.98
CA ILE A 97 -12.53 -3.35 -0.12
C ILE A 97 -12.49 -4.04 1.25
N LEU A 98 -12.50 -5.37 1.29
CA LEU A 98 -12.52 -6.15 2.54
C LEU A 98 -11.26 -5.91 3.40
N ILE A 99 -10.09 -5.68 2.77
CA ILE A 99 -8.87 -5.34 3.50
C ILE A 99 -8.96 -3.94 4.11
N MET A 100 -9.48 -2.97 3.37
CA MET A 100 -9.59 -1.59 3.86
C MET A 100 -10.61 -1.45 4.98
N GLU A 101 -11.73 -2.15 4.86
CA GLU A 101 -12.78 -2.20 5.88
C GLU A 101 -12.42 -3.12 7.06
N GLU A 102 -11.28 -3.83 7.00
CA GLU A 102 -10.83 -4.78 8.02
C GLU A 102 -11.90 -5.84 8.38
N MET A 103 -12.64 -6.33 7.39
CA MET A 103 -13.77 -7.25 7.56
C MET A 103 -13.41 -8.72 7.35
N GLN A 104 -12.14 -9.06 7.13
CA GLN A 104 -11.70 -10.45 6.95
C GLN A 104 -10.36 -10.72 7.62
N SER A 105 -10.14 -11.99 7.97
CA SER A 105 -8.85 -12.47 8.44
C SER A 105 -7.88 -12.62 7.26
N ILE A 106 -6.62 -12.25 7.48
CA ILE A 106 -5.56 -12.31 6.46
C ILE A 106 -4.36 -13.00 7.08
N VAL A 107 -3.98 -14.16 6.57
CA VAL A 107 -2.75 -14.84 6.96
C VAL A 107 -1.60 -14.29 6.14
N ALA A 108 -0.66 -13.62 6.80
CA ALA A 108 0.48 -13.00 6.16
C ALA A 108 1.77 -13.83 6.35
N LEU A 109 2.53 -14.01 5.28
CA LEU A 109 3.78 -14.75 5.25
C LEU A 109 4.96 -13.82 5.00
N GLY A 110 6.15 -14.22 5.46
CA GLY A 110 7.38 -13.48 5.25
C GLY A 110 7.82 -12.61 6.43
N ALA A 111 9.08 -12.18 6.40
CA ALA A 111 9.67 -11.31 7.41
C ALA A 111 8.95 -9.96 7.46
N GLY A 112 8.63 -9.49 8.67
CA GLY A 112 7.92 -8.23 8.90
C GLY A 112 6.46 -8.21 8.49
N ALA A 113 5.89 -9.33 8.03
CA ALA A 113 4.48 -9.42 7.69
C ALA A 113 3.59 -9.51 8.94
N SER A 114 2.36 -8.99 8.85
CA SER A 114 1.38 -8.97 9.93
C SER A 114 0.14 -9.74 9.53
N THR A 115 -0.12 -10.86 10.21
CA THR A 115 -1.38 -11.59 10.11
C THR A 115 -2.46 -10.80 10.86
N LYS A 116 -3.61 -10.62 10.25
CA LYS A 116 -4.80 -10.01 10.85
C LYS A 116 -5.84 -11.08 11.10
N LYS A 117 -6.31 -11.20 12.33
CA LYS A 117 -7.48 -12.03 12.66
C LYS A 117 -8.68 -11.13 12.91
N TYR A 118 -9.71 -11.27 12.13
CA TYR A 118 -10.99 -10.59 12.30
C TYR A 118 -11.86 -11.39 13.29
N HIS A 119 -12.40 -10.70 14.29
CA HIS A 119 -13.32 -11.21 15.29
C HIS A 119 -14.73 -10.71 14.98
N SER A 120 -15.55 -11.53 14.34
CA SER A 120 -16.89 -11.17 13.89
C SER A 120 -17.86 -10.84 15.05
N ASP A 121 -17.63 -11.40 16.22
CA ASP A 121 -18.41 -11.17 17.46
C ASP A 121 -18.23 -9.75 18.01
N ARG A 122 -17.08 -9.13 17.74
CA ARG A 122 -16.69 -7.82 18.29
C ARG A 122 -16.44 -6.76 17.21
N GLY A 123 -16.39 -7.13 15.95
CA GLY A 123 -16.00 -6.23 14.86
C GLY A 123 -14.58 -5.68 15.00
N GLN A 124 -13.66 -6.45 15.58
CA GLN A 124 -12.30 -6.03 15.88
C GLN A 124 -11.26 -6.91 15.17
N VAL A 125 -10.08 -6.34 14.96
CA VAL A 125 -8.93 -7.05 14.37
C VAL A 125 -7.80 -7.14 15.37
N SER A 126 -7.32 -8.35 15.64
CA SER A 126 -6.05 -8.60 16.31
C SER A 126 -4.94 -8.86 15.29
N ARG A 127 -3.69 -8.52 15.67
CA ARG A 127 -2.53 -8.63 14.78
C ARG A 127 -1.49 -9.57 15.39
N ILE A 128 -0.93 -10.44 14.53
CA ILE A 128 0.15 -11.37 14.87
C ILE A 128 1.33 -11.03 13.94
N GLU A 129 2.37 -10.44 14.52
CA GLU A 129 3.53 -9.95 13.79
C GLU A 129 4.58 -11.05 13.61
N ASN A 130 5.15 -11.14 12.40
CA ASN A 130 6.39 -11.87 12.16
C ASN A 130 7.59 -11.00 12.53
N VAL A 131 8.72 -11.64 12.86
CA VAL A 131 10.00 -10.92 13.04
C VAL A 131 10.40 -10.18 11.77
N LYS A 132 11.01 -8.99 11.93
CA LYS A 132 11.31 -8.10 10.79
C LYS A 132 12.56 -8.49 10.01
N SER A 133 13.55 -9.04 10.69
CA SER A 133 14.79 -9.51 10.08
C SER A 133 14.54 -10.76 9.25
N VAL A 134 15.01 -10.80 8.02
CA VAL A 134 14.91 -11.98 7.14
C VAL A 134 15.66 -13.18 7.74
N THR A 135 16.86 -12.98 8.28
CA THR A 135 17.66 -14.03 8.92
C THR A 135 16.94 -14.63 10.12
N ASP A 136 16.38 -13.76 11.01
CA ASP A 136 15.62 -14.22 12.17
C ASP A 136 14.32 -14.92 11.76
N TYR A 137 13.67 -14.45 10.68
CA TYR A 137 12.45 -15.11 10.17
C TYR A 137 12.74 -16.52 9.69
N ILE A 138 13.84 -16.73 8.94
CA ILE A 138 14.24 -18.05 8.44
C ILE A 138 14.58 -18.99 9.61
N SER A 139 15.36 -18.51 10.59
CA SER A 139 15.78 -19.33 11.74
C SER A 139 14.66 -19.64 12.73
N ARG A 140 13.56 -18.86 12.74
CA ARG A 140 12.43 -18.94 13.67
C ARG A 140 11.10 -19.20 12.96
N VAL A 141 11.12 -19.81 11.77
CA VAL A 141 9.89 -20.02 10.97
C VAL A 141 8.86 -20.85 11.72
N ASP A 142 9.29 -21.89 12.43
CA ASP A 142 8.40 -22.76 13.23
C ASP A 142 7.70 -21.98 14.35
N GLU A 143 8.43 -21.09 15.02
CA GLU A 143 7.84 -20.20 16.02
C GLU A 143 6.79 -19.27 15.39
N MET A 144 7.03 -18.74 14.19
CA MET A 144 6.06 -17.88 13.49
C MET A 144 4.80 -18.67 13.09
N ILE A 145 4.96 -19.95 12.75
CA ILE A 145 3.85 -20.87 12.47
C ILE A 145 3.01 -21.09 13.74
N GLU A 146 3.66 -21.45 14.83
CA GLU A 146 2.97 -21.72 16.12
C GLU A 146 2.24 -20.50 16.67
N ARG A 147 2.84 -19.30 16.57
CA ARG A 147 2.17 -18.05 16.95
C ARG A 147 0.85 -17.86 16.20
N LYS A 148 0.86 -18.12 14.87
CA LYS A 148 -0.34 -17.98 14.04
C LYS A 148 -1.37 -19.05 14.35
N ARG A 149 -0.94 -20.32 14.45
CA ARG A 149 -1.83 -21.45 14.81
C ARG A 149 -2.56 -21.15 16.10
N HIS A 150 -1.84 -20.84 17.16
CA HIS A 150 -2.42 -20.53 18.46
C HIS A 150 -3.38 -19.32 18.45
N ALA A 151 -3.08 -18.29 17.65
CA ALA A 151 -3.93 -17.12 17.56
C ALA A 151 -5.17 -17.35 16.69
N LEU A 152 -5.10 -18.21 15.67
CA LEU A 152 -6.20 -18.46 14.75
C LEU A 152 -7.20 -19.51 15.28
N GLU A 153 -6.76 -20.42 16.13
CA GLU A 153 -7.60 -21.46 16.76
C GLU A 153 -8.49 -20.94 17.91
N ARG A 154 -8.16 -19.79 18.49
CA ARG A 154 -8.95 -19.11 19.54
C ARG A 154 -9.97 -18.15 18.96
#